data_c11c12018a741934cb1c5ec05441d877
#
_entry.id   c11c12018a741934cb1c5ec05441d877
#
_cell.length_a   1.000
_cell.length_b   1.000
_cell.length_c   1.000
_cell.angle_alpha   90.00
_cell.angle_beta   90.00
_cell.angle_gamma   90.00
#
_symmetry.space_group_name_H-M   'P 1'
#
loop_
_entity.id
_entity.type
_entity.pdbx_description
1 polymer ?
#
loop_
_entity_poly.entity_id
_entity_poly.type
_entity_poly.pdbx_seq_one_letter_code
_entity_poly.pdbx_strand_id
1 'polypeptide(L)'
;AVEWVYFIAMSIARKRADPALEMIAFFLTGIGLVTVAGANKDLVKTQFVADMLGIFCFVALLWLISNVDRAMFMRTPMAVAAIGLLVLTLILARNIKGAFNWLSIGGMSIQPSEFVKVAFVFVGAATLDKLQTTRSLTKYIIFCVVCVALLFLMRDLGAALIFFFTFIVLAFMRSGDFRTIVLLCVGAAMAAGLVVLIRSDFVMARFATYRHVWD
;
A
#
# COMPACT_ATOMS: atom_id res chain seq x y z
N ALA A 1 -8.87 -21.04 -14.07
CA ALA A 1 -8.27 -22.33 -13.68
C ALA A 1 -7.41 -22.20 -12.42
N VAL A 2 -6.50 -21.22 -12.33
CA VAL A 2 -5.60 -21.02 -11.16
C VAL A 2 -6.38 -20.70 -9.89
N GLU A 3 -7.43 -19.91 -9.96
CA GLU A 3 -8.33 -19.58 -8.86
C GLU A 3 -8.98 -20.81 -8.25
N TRP A 4 -9.46 -21.74 -9.08
CA TRP A 4 -10.03 -23.00 -8.61
C TRP A 4 -9.01 -23.87 -7.89
N VAL A 5 -7.77 -23.92 -8.40
CA VAL A 5 -6.68 -24.63 -7.72
C VAL A 5 -6.41 -24.02 -6.35
N TYR A 6 -6.40 -22.68 -6.25
CA TYR A 6 -6.27 -21.98 -4.99
C TYR A 6 -7.40 -22.35 -4.01
N PHE A 7 -8.66 -22.28 -4.44
CA PHE A 7 -9.81 -22.60 -3.57
C PHE A 7 -9.81 -24.05 -3.11
N ILE A 8 -9.50 -24.98 -4.00
CA ILE A 8 -9.38 -26.41 -3.63
C ILE A 8 -8.25 -26.61 -2.62
N ALA A 9 -7.08 -26.03 -2.86
CA ALA A 9 -5.95 -26.12 -1.93
C ALA A 9 -6.28 -25.51 -0.56
N MET A 10 -6.95 -24.35 -0.53
CA MET A 10 -7.35 -23.70 0.72
C MET A 10 -8.45 -24.44 1.44
N SER A 11 -9.43 -25.03 0.74
CA SER A 11 -10.47 -25.84 1.36
C SER A 11 -9.92 -27.09 2.04
N ILE A 12 -8.86 -27.67 1.48
CA ILE A 12 -8.15 -28.81 2.05
C ILE A 12 -7.29 -28.37 3.25
N ALA A 13 -6.58 -27.24 3.12
CA ALA A 13 -5.63 -26.75 4.14
C ALA A 13 -6.31 -26.08 5.34
N ARG A 14 -7.43 -25.37 5.12
CA ARG A 14 -8.13 -24.60 6.14
C ARG A 14 -9.62 -24.91 6.18
N LYS A 15 -10.01 -25.84 7.02
CA LYS A 15 -11.40 -26.35 7.17
C LYS A 15 -12.46 -25.29 7.56
N ARG A 16 -12.11 -24.04 7.87
CA ARG A 16 -13.02 -22.96 8.38
C ARG A 16 -12.64 -21.55 7.94
N ALA A 17 -12.01 -21.35 6.80
CA ALA A 17 -11.78 -19.99 6.28
C ALA A 17 -12.99 -19.55 5.43
N ASP A 18 -13.50 -18.34 5.69
CA ASP A 18 -14.49 -17.72 4.83
C ASP A 18 -13.76 -17.14 3.60
N PRO A 19 -13.96 -17.68 2.39
CA PRO A 19 -13.25 -17.23 1.19
C PRO A 19 -13.93 -16.04 0.48
N ALA A 20 -14.87 -15.36 1.13
CA ALA A 20 -15.69 -14.34 0.48
C ALA A 20 -14.85 -13.19 -0.09
N LEU A 21 -13.85 -12.71 0.65
CA LEU A 21 -12.97 -11.63 0.21
C LEU A 21 -12.10 -12.06 -0.98
N GLU A 22 -11.55 -13.26 -0.92
CA GLU A 22 -10.74 -13.82 -2.01
C GLU A 22 -11.59 -14.03 -3.27
N MET A 23 -12.84 -14.52 -3.12
CA MET A 23 -13.76 -14.69 -4.26
C MET A 23 -14.05 -13.36 -4.94
N ILE A 24 -14.33 -12.31 -4.16
CA ILE A 24 -14.56 -10.95 -4.69
C ILE A 24 -13.31 -10.44 -5.41
N ALA A 25 -12.14 -10.58 -4.80
CA ALA A 25 -10.88 -10.14 -5.39
C ALA A 25 -10.60 -10.84 -6.73
N PHE A 26 -10.73 -12.16 -6.79
CA PHE A 26 -10.53 -12.92 -8.03
C PHE A 26 -11.58 -12.60 -9.10
N PHE A 27 -12.83 -12.38 -8.70
CA PHE A 27 -13.87 -11.95 -9.63
C PHE A 27 -13.54 -10.59 -10.26
N LEU A 28 -13.13 -9.62 -9.45
CA LEU A 28 -12.70 -8.29 -9.93
C LEU A 28 -11.47 -8.38 -10.82
N THR A 29 -10.50 -9.22 -10.48
CA THR A 29 -9.31 -9.47 -11.30
C THR A 29 -9.71 -10.07 -12.66
N GLY A 30 -10.65 -11.02 -12.68
CA GLY A 30 -11.20 -11.60 -13.90
C GLY A 30 -11.86 -10.54 -14.79
N ILE A 31 -12.70 -9.67 -14.22
CA ILE A 31 -13.32 -8.55 -14.96
C ILE A 31 -12.22 -7.63 -15.51
N GLY A 32 -11.19 -7.30 -14.70
CA GLY A 32 -10.07 -6.49 -15.11
C GLY A 32 -9.34 -7.06 -16.31
N LEU A 33 -9.07 -8.37 -16.31
CA LEU A 33 -8.40 -9.05 -17.43
C LEU A 33 -9.25 -9.01 -18.71
N VAL A 34 -10.55 -9.24 -18.60
CA VAL A 34 -11.49 -9.14 -19.74
C VAL A 34 -11.53 -7.72 -20.31
N THR A 35 -11.58 -6.72 -19.43
CA THR A 35 -11.58 -5.31 -19.84
C THR A 35 -10.29 -4.93 -20.57
N VAL A 36 -9.14 -5.36 -20.06
CA VAL A 36 -7.84 -5.14 -20.72
C VAL A 36 -7.79 -5.86 -22.08
N ALA A 37 -8.32 -7.08 -22.16
CA ALA A 37 -8.36 -7.83 -23.41
C ALA A 37 -9.23 -7.15 -24.49
N GLY A 38 -10.31 -6.48 -24.07
CA GLY A 38 -11.17 -5.68 -24.95
C GLY A 38 -10.53 -4.35 -25.38
N ALA A 39 -9.76 -3.71 -24.51
CA ALA A 39 -9.17 -2.41 -24.77
C ALA A 39 -7.84 -2.50 -25.54
N ASN A 40 -6.95 -3.41 -25.15
CA ASN A 40 -5.64 -3.59 -25.79
C ASN A 40 -5.12 -5.02 -25.59
N LYS A 41 -5.12 -5.79 -26.67
CA LYS A 41 -4.68 -7.21 -26.66
C LYS A 41 -3.19 -7.39 -26.31
N ASP A 42 -2.34 -6.43 -26.60
CA ASP A 42 -0.91 -6.52 -26.32
C ASP A 42 -0.60 -6.46 -24.82
N LEU A 43 -1.47 -5.80 -24.04
CA LEU A 43 -1.32 -5.70 -22.60
C LEU A 43 -1.83 -6.93 -21.83
N VAL A 44 -2.57 -7.83 -22.47
CA VAL A 44 -3.17 -9.01 -21.78
C VAL A 44 -2.08 -9.90 -21.16
N LYS A 45 -0.98 -10.12 -21.85
CA LYS A 45 0.13 -10.94 -21.32
C LYS A 45 0.74 -10.29 -20.08
N THR A 46 0.96 -8.98 -20.13
CA THR A 46 1.52 -8.22 -19.00
C THR A 46 0.58 -8.25 -17.80
N GLN A 47 -0.72 -8.04 -18.03
CA GLN A 47 -1.74 -8.11 -17.00
C GLN A 47 -1.81 -9.51 -16.38
N PHE A 48 -1.82 -10.56 -17.20
CA PHE A 48 -1.86 -11.93 -16.70
C PHE A 48 -0.63 -12.28 -15.85
N VAL A 49 0.57 -11.85 -16.26
CA VAL A 49 1.80 -12.04 -15.46
C VAL A 49 1.72 -11.28 -14.14
N ALA A 50 1.20 -10.05 -14.15
CA ALA A 50 1.00 -9.26 -12.94
C ALA A 50 0.00 -9.93 -11.97
N ASP A 51 -1.11 -10.48 -12.49
CA ASP A 51 -2.11 -11.19 -11.70
C ASP A 51 -1.52 -12.46 -11.06
N MET A 52 -0.71 -13.22 -11.82
CA MET A 52 -0.03 -14.41 -11.30
C MET A 52 0.98 -14.06 -10.20
N LEU A 53 1.75 -12.98 -10.40
CA LEU A 53 2.66 -12.47 -9.37
C LEU A 53 1.90 -12.01 -8.12
N GLY A 54 0.76 -11.35 -8.30
CA GLY A 54 -0.13 -10.93 -7.22
C GLY A 54 -0.63 -12.11 -6.37
N ILE A 55 -1.10 -13.18 -7.03
CA ILE A 55 -1.54 -14.41 -6.36
C ILE A 55 -0.37 -15.05 -5.59
N PHE A 56 0.81 -15.13 -6.20
CA PHE A 56 2.00 -15.66 -5.54
C PHE A 56 2.37 -14.84 -4.29
N CYS A 57 2.40 -13.52 -4.39
CA CYS A 57 2.67 -12.62 -3.26
C CYS A 57 1.62 -12.78 -2.16
N PHE A 58 0.34 -12.93 -2.53
CA PHE A 58 -0.75 -13.15 -1.60
C PHE A 58 -0.57 -14.45 -0.81
N VAL A 59 -0.28 -15.57 -1.49
CA VAL A 59 -0.03 -16.86 -0.84
C VAL A 59 1.20 -16.80 0.07
N ALA A 60 2.28 -16.15 -0.39
CA ALA A 60 3.49 -15.94 0.41
C ALA A 60 3.20 -15.14 1.69
N LEU A 61 2.36 -14.11 1.59
CA LEU A 61 1.93 -13.29 2.72
C LEU A 61 1.07 -14.10 3.70
N LEU A 62 0.11 -14.89 3.20
CA LEU A 62 -0.70 -15.79 4.03
C LEU A 62 0.19 -16.78 4.79
N TRP A 63 1.19 -17.34 4.12
CA TRP A 63 2.15 -18.23 4.78
C TRP A 63 2.98 -17.50 5.85
N LEU A 64 3.36 -16.25 5.59
CA LEU A 64 4.12 -15.43 6.53
C LEU A 64 3.30 -15.10 7.78
N ILE A 65 2.05 -14.66 7.63
CA ILE A 65 1.18 -14.27 8.76
C ILE A 65 0.57 -15.48 9.50
N SER A 66 0.64 -16.68 8.93
CA SER A 66 0.10 -17.89 9.59
C SER A 66 0.86 -18.28 10.86
N ASN A 67 2.04 -17.71 11.08
CA ASN A 67 2.83 -17.93 12.31
C ASN A 67 3.26 -16.57 12.87
N VAL A 68 2.86 -16.30 14.11
CA VAL A 68 3.11 -15.02 14.79
C VAL A 68 4.61 -14.75 14.95
N ASP A 69 5.40 -15.76 15.30
CA ASP A 69 6.85 -15.61 15.49
C ASP A 69 7.55 -15.20 14.18
N ARG A 70 7.14 -15.80 13.05
CA ARG A 70 7.64 -15.40 11.72
C ARG A 70 7.25 -13.96 11.39
N ALA A 71 6.00 -13.59 11.64
CA ALA A 71 5.51 -12.25 11.38
C ALA A 71 6.29 -11.21 12.22
N MET A 72 6.53 -11.51 13.48
CA MET A 72 7.31 -10.65 14.37
C MET A 72 8.78 -10.54 13.94
N PHE A 73 9.40 -11.63 13.53
CA PHE A 73 10.78 -11.63 13.02
C PHE A 73 10.91 -10.81 11.73
N MET A 74 9.94 -10.95 10.81
CA MET A 74 9.96 -10.27 9.52
C MET A 74 9.53 -8.79 9.57
N ARG A 75 9.01 -8.32 10.69
CA ARG A 75 8.58 -6.93 10.85
C ARG A 75 9.67 -5.92 10.53
N THR A 76 10.84 -6.06 11.12
CA THR A 76 11.96 -5.11 10.92
C THR A 76 12.55 -5.21 9.52
N PRO A 77 12.88 -6.39 8.97
CA PRO A 77 13.29 -6.52 7.57
C PRO A 77 12.29 -5.93 6.58
N MET A 78 11.00 -6.16 6.77
CA MET A 78 9.95 -5.60 5.91
C MET A 78 9.90 -4.06 5.97
N ALA A 79 10.04 -3.48 7.16
CA ALA A 79 10.08 -2.03 7.32
C ALA A 79 11.30 -1.41 6.60
N VAL A 80 12.47 -2.03 6.75
CA VAL A 80 13.70 -1.57 6.09
C VAL A 80 13.58 -1.73 4.57
N ALA A 81 13.07 -2.86 4.10
CA ALA A 81 12.85 -3.11 2.66
C ALA A 81 11.86 -2.10 2.06
N ALA A 82 10.78 -1.77 2.78
CA ALA A 82 9.80 -0.78 2.35
C ALA A 82 10.40 0.61 2.20
N ILE A 83 11.17 1.08 3.20
CA ILE A 83 11.88 2.37 3.12
C ILE A 83 12.91 2.35 1.99
N GLY A 84 13.71 1.28 1.89
CA GLY A 84 14.71 1.12 0.83
C GLY A 84 14.09 1.16 -0.56
N LEU A 85 12.92 0.53 -0.74
CA LEU A 85 12.20 0.54 -2.01
C LEU A 85 11.66 1.93 -2.36
N LEU A 86 11.16 2.70 -1.39
CA LEU A 86 10.74 4.09 -1.61
C LEU A 86 11.93 4.99 -1.95
N VAL A 87 13.04 4.87 -1.23
CA VAL A 87 14.27 5.65 -1.52
C VAL A 87 14.80 5.30 -2.90
N LEU A 88 14.87 4.02 -3.25
CA LEU A 88 15.26 3.58 -4.58
C LEU A 88 14.35 4.17 -5.66
N THR A 89 13.05 4.16 -5.41
CA THR A 89 12.07 4.76 -6.32
C THR A 89 12.33 6.26 -6.47
N LEU A 90 12.52 6.99 -5.37
CA LEU A 90 12.79 8.43 -5.42
C LEU A 90 14.03 8.78 -6.27
N ILE A 91 15.06 7.91 -6.25
CA ILE A 91 16.31 8.10 -7.00
C ILE A 91 16.16 7.71 -8.48
N LEU A 92 15.47 6.60 -8.78
CA LEU A 92 15.43 5.99 -10.10
C LEU A 92 14.16 6.31 -10.90
N ALA A 93 13.09 6.77 -10.24
CA ALA A 93 11.82 7.01 -10.92
C ALA A 93 11.91 8.17 -11.92
N ARG A 94 11.26 7.97 -13.06
CA ARG A 94 11.07 9.02 -14.05
C ARG A 94 9.82 9.82 -13.73
N ASN A 95 9.84 11.10 -14.08
CA ASN A 95 8.67 11.97 -13.95
C ASN A 95 7.60 11.52 -14.96
N ILE A 96 6.50 10.94 -14.45
CA ILE A 96 5.33 10.57 -15.24
C ILE A 96 4.14 11.34 -14.68
N LYS A 97 3.55 12.21 -15.48
CA LYS A 97 2.40 13.05 -15.09
C LYS A 97 2.64 13.86 -13.80
N GLY A 98 3.87 14.35 -13.59
CA GLY A 98 4.23 15.15 -12.42
C GLY A 98 4.54 14.40 -11.13
N ALA A 99 4.49 13.06 -11.12
CA ALA A 99 4.87 12.23 -9.99
C ALA A 99 6.11 11.40 -10.31
N PHE A 100 6.95 11.15 -9.29
CA PHE A 100 8.16 10.34 -9.37
C PHE A 100 7.92 9.00 -8.66
N ASN A 101 6.95 8.22 -9.11
CA ASN A 101 6.50 7.01 -8.43
C ASN A 101 6.45 5.75 -9.30
N TRP A 102 6.88 5.85 -10.57
CA TRP A 102 6.89 4.74 -11.50
C TRP A 102 8.32 4.33 -11.89
N LEU A 103 8.59 3.04 -11.82
CA LEU A 103 9.81 2.43 -12.36
C LEU A 103 9.47 1.67 -13.64
N SER A 104 10.23 1.92 -14.70
CA SER A 104 10.11 1.17 -15.96
C SER A 104 11.21 0.12 -16.01
N ILE A 105 10.84 -1.16 -15.98
CA ILE A 105 11.76 -2.30 -16.01
C ILE A 105 11.32 -3.22 -17.14
N GLY A 106 12.19 -3.39 -18.16
CA GLY A 106 11.90 -4.31 -19.25
C GLY A 106 10.64 -4.00 -20.07
N GLY A 107 10.25 -2.71 -20.18
CA GLY A 107 9.02 -2.28 -20.86
C GLY A 107 7.76 -2.36 -20.01
N MET A 108 7.83 -2.85 -18.77
CA MET A 108 6.74 -2.84 -17.79
C MET A 108 6.92 -1.69 -16.82
N SER A 109 5.82 -0.99 -16.53
CA SER A 109 5.81 0.08 -15.52
C SER A 109 5.28 -0.48 -14.19
N ILE A 110 6.10 -0.41 -13.16
CA ILE A 110 5.78 -0.88 -11.81
C ILE A 110 5.76 0.32 -10.88
N GLN A 111 4.76 0.36 -10.00
CA GLN A 111 4.67 1.37 -8.93
C GLN A 111 5.08 0.73 -7.61
N PRO A 112 6.29 0.97 -7.09
CA PRO A 112 6.79 0.31 -5.88
C PRO A 112 5.97 0.64 -4.62
N SER A 113 5.31 1.80 -4.55
CA SER A 113 4.45 2.17 -3.43
C SER A 113 3.28 1.18 -3.22
N GLU A 114 2.86 0.43 -4.27
CA GLU A 114 1.85 -0.62 -4.12
C GLU A 114 2.33 -1.77 -3.21
N PHE A 115 3.58 -2.19 -3.38
CA PHE A 115 4.19 -3.20 -2.50
C PHE A 115 4.45 -2.66 -1.10
N VAL A 116 4.84 -1.39 -1.01
CA VAL A 116 5.09 -0.73 0.28
C VAL A 116 3.80 -0.58 1.09
N LYS A 117 2.62 -0.39 0.45
CA LYS A 117 1.32 -0.41 1.15
C LYS A 117 1.11 -1.71 1.92
N VAL A 118 1.38 -2.84 1.27
CA VAL A 118 1.25 -4.16 1.91
C VAL A 118 2.23 -4.30 3.09
N ALA A 119 3.48 -3.92 2.88
CA ALA A 119 4.49 -3.93 3.95
C ALA A 119 4.12 -3.00 5.11
N PHE A 120 3.52 -1.83 4.82
CA PHE A 120 3.10 -0.86 5.81
C PHE A 120 2.00 -1.42 6.73
N VAL A 121 0.97 -2.04 6.16
CA VAL A 121 -0.10 -2.71 6.91
C VAL A 121 0.47 -3.86 7.73
N PHE A 122 1.33 -4.68 7.14
CA PHE A 122 1.96 -5.80 7.81
C PHE A 122 2.80 -5.35 9.02
N VAL A 123 3.67 -4.37 8.85
CA VAL A 123 4.52 -3.82 9.93
C VAL A 123 3.64 -3.21 11.04
N GLY A 124 2.58 -2.50 10.66
CA GLY A 124 1.62 -1.94 11.60
C GLY A 124 0.90 -3.02 12.40
N ALA A 125 0.31 -4.02 11.74
CA ALA A 125 -0.39 -5.12 12.37
C ALA A 125 0.52 -5.93 13.30
N ALA A 126 1.75 -6.25 12.87
CA ALA A 126 2.74 -6.93 13.71
C ALA A 126 3.23 -6.09 14.90
N THR A 127 3.02 -4.77 14.88
CA THR A 127 3.33 -3.87 16.01
C THR A 127 2.16 -3.74 16.99
N LEU A 128 0.94 -4.09 16.57
CA LEU A 128 -0.26 -4.04 17.42
C LEU A 128 -0.31 -5.12 18.51
N ASP A 129 0.62 -6.06 18.52
CA ASP A 129 0.65 -7.13 19.51
C ASP A 129 0.67 -6.56 20.94
N LYS A 130 -0.14 -7.17 21.82
CA LYS A 130 -0.38 -6.71 23.20
C LYS A 130 0.88 -6.65 24.07
N LEU A 131 1.90 -7.41 23.73
CA LEU A 131 3.16 -7.50 24.45
C LEU A 131 4.18 -6.42 24.05
N GLN A 132 3.81 -5.51 23.14
CA GLN A 132 4.72 -4.51 22.63
C GLN A 132 4.94 -3.34 23.60
N THR A 133 6.19 -3.14 23.93
CA THR A 133 6.66 -1.99 24.72
C THR A 133 6.50 -0.67 23.97
N THR A 134 6.44 0.45 24.70
CA THR A 134 6.41 1.83 24.15
C THR A 134 7.48 2.06 23.07
N ARG A 135 8.65 1.45 23.24
CA ARG A 135 9.76 1.52 22.29
C ARG A 135 9.43 0.97 20.90
N SER A 136 8.59 -0.05 20.82
CA SER A 136 8.17 -0.65 19.54
C SER A 136 7.19 0.26 18.80
N LEU A 137 6.29 0.90 19.54
CA LEU A 137 5.36 1.88 18.98
C LEU A 137 6.08 3.09 18.40
N THR A 138 7.08 3.63 19.11
CA THR A 138 7.87 4.76 18.61
C THR A 138 8.56 4.43 17.29
N LYS A 139 9.15 3.23 17.17
CA LYS A 139 9.75 2.78 15.91
C LYS A 139 8.73 2.73 14.77
N TYR A 140 7.51 2.27 15.04
CA TYR A 140 6.44 2.24 14.04
C TYR A 140 6.00 3.65 13.62
N ILE A 141 5.85 4.57 14.57
CA ILE A 141 5.52 5.97 14.26
C ILE A 141 6.60 6.59 13.38
N ILE A 142 7.88 6.39 13.71
CA ILE A 142 9.00 6.88 12.89
C ILE A 142 8.94 6.29 11.49
N PHE A 143 8.69 4.98 11.37
CA PHE A 143 8.51 4.31 10.07
C PHE A 143 7.38 4.93 9.25
N CYS A 144 6.22 5.18 9.86
CA CYS A 144 5.07 5.82 9.20
C CYS A 144 5.41 7.23 8.71
N VAL A 145 6.02 8.04 9.57
CA VAL A 145 6.43 9.42 9.21
C VAL A 145 7.42 9.42 8.05
N VAL A 146 8.41 8.53 8.08
CA VAL A 146 9.39 8.40 6.99
C VAL A 146 8.72 7.99 5.69
N CYS A 147 7.82 7.00 5.71
CA CYS A 147 7.09 6.57 4.51
C CYS A 147 6.26 7.72 3.91
N VAL A 148 5.48 8.42 4.73
CA VAL A 148 4.65 9.54 4.29
C VAL A 148 5.50 10.68 3.75
N ALA A 149 6.62 11.01 4.41
CA ALA A 149 7.56 12.04 3.95
C ALA A 149 8.18 11.70 2.58
N LEU A 150 8.61 10.44 2.38
CA LEU A 150 9.14 9.98 1.09
C LEU A 150 8.09 10.06 -0.01
N LEU A 151 6.85 9.61 0.24
CA LEU A 151 5.75 9.71 -0.73
C LEU A 151 5.43 11.16 -1.07
N PHE A 152 5.51 12.06 -0.10
CA PHE A 152 5.35 13.47 -0.32
C PHE A 152 6.46 14.05 -1.21
N LEU A 153 7.73 13.67 -0.98
CA LEU A 153 8.85 14.07 -1.84
C LEU A 153 8.70 13.53 -3.26
N MET A 154 8.11 12.34 -3.43
CA MET A 154 7.80 11.73 -4.73
C MET A 154 6.58 12.39 -5.41
N ARG A 155 5.93 13.35 -4.76
CA ARG A 155 4.70 14.01 -5.20
C ARG A 155 3.52 13.04 -5.38
N ASP A 156 3.53 11.94 -4.65
CA ASP A 156 2.44 10.94 -4.62
C ASP A 156 1.51 11.20 -3.44
N LEU A 157 0.73 12.28 -3.53
CA LEU A 157 -0.20 12.68 -2.47
C LEU A 157 -1.32 11.66 -2.25
N GLY A 158 -1.72 10.94 -3.31
CA GLY A 158 -2.74 9.91 -3.21
C GLY A 158 -2.29 8.74 -2.34
N ALA A 159 -1.08 8.21 -2.60
CA ALA A 159 -0.51 7.16 -1.76
C ALA A 159 -0.26 7.67 -0.34
N ALA A 160 0.27 8.89 -0.17
CA ALA A 160 0.50 9.47 1.16
C ALA A 160 -0.77 9.54 2.01
N LEU A 161 -1.92 9.91 1.41
CA LEU A 161 -3.22 9.91 2.08
C LEU A 161 -3.65 8.49 2.50
N ILE A 162 -3.47 7.50 1.63
CA ILE A 162 -3.81 6.10 1.97
C ILE A 162 -2.97 5.64 3.17
N PHE A 163 -1.66 5.91 3.18
CA PHE A 163 -0.78 5.57 4.29
C PHE A 163 -1.20 6.27 5.58
N PHE A 164 -1.56 7.53 5.49
CA PHE A 164 -2.02 8.30 6.63
C PHE A 164 -3.32 7.73 7.22
N PHE A 165 -4.33 7.46 6.39
CA PHE A 165 -5.58 6.85 6.87
C PHE A 165 -5.37 5.46 7.43
N THR A 166 -4.51 4.65 6.80
CA THR A 166 -4.13 3.33 7.32
C THR A 166 -3.49 3.45 8.70
N PHE A 167 -2.60 4.43 8.88
CA PHE A 167 -1.98 4.71 10.18
C PHE A 167 -3.01 5.09 11.24
N ILE A 168 -3.99 5.94 10.90
CA ILE A 168 -5.08 6.32 11.81
C ILE A 168 -5.88 5.09 12.26
N VAL A 169 -6.29 4.24 11.29
CA VAL A 169 -7.06 3.02 11.60
C VAL A 169 -6.26 2.11 12.52
N LEU A 170 -5.00 1.86 12.22
CA LEU A 170 -4.13 1.01 13.05
C LEU A 170 -3.88 1.63 14.43
N ALA A 171 -3.68 2.95 14.51
CA ALA A 171 -3.54 3.65 15.78
C ALA A 171 -4.80 3.54 16.63
N PHE A 172 -5.98 3.64 16.02
CA PHE A 172 -7.26 3.45 16.69
C PHE A 172 -7.46 2.03 17.21
N MET A 173 -7.21 1.05 16.35
CA MET A 173 -7.31 -0.37 16.73
C MET A 173 -6.42 -0.70 17.93
N ARG A 174 -5.32 0.03 18.11
CA ARG A 174 -4.40 -0.13 19.23
C ARG A 174 -4.84 0.63 20.47
N SER A 175 -5.16 1.92 20.33
CA SER A 175 -5.41 2.80 21.48
C SER A 175 -6.83 2.65 22.04
N GLY A 176 -7.80 2.34 21.17
CA GLY A 176 -9.23 2.42 21.51
C GLY A 176 -9.68 3.82 21.89
N ASP A 177 -8.80 4.82 21.81
CA ASP A 177 -9.05 6.19 22.28
C ASP A 177 -9.31 7.13 21.09
N PHE A 178 -10.54 7.63 21.06
CA PHE A 178 -10.98 8.57 20.03
C PHE A 178 -10.24 9.92 20.11
N ARG A 179 -9.78 10.33 21.29
CA ARG A 179 -9.03 11.58 21.47
C ARG A 179 -7.71 11.55 20.73
N THR A 180 -7.02 10.41 20.74
CA THR A 180 -5.77 10.21 19.98
C THR A 180 -5.99 10.40 18.50
N ILE A 181 -7.11 9.90 17.96
CA ILE A 181 -7.45 10.08 16.54
C ILE A 181 -7.68 11.55 16.22
N VAL A 182 -8.48 12.23 17.01
CA VAL A 182 -8.77 13.66 16.79
C VAL A 182 -7.47 14.46 16.81
N LEU A 183 -6.57 14.21 17.75
CA LEU A 183 -5.26 14.88 17.81
C LEU A 183 -4.40 14.60 16.57
N LEU A 184 -4.38 13.35 16.11
CA LEU A 184 -3.65 12.97 14.88
C LEU A 184 -4.25 13.66 13.64
N CYS A 185 -5.57 13.69 13.52
CA CYS A 185 -6.25 14.36 12.41
C CYS A 185 -6.00 15.85 12.41
N VAL A 186 -6.10 16.51 13.59
CA VAL A 186 -5.81 17.94 13.72
C VAL A 186 -4.35 18.24 13.40
N GLY A 187 -3.41 17.46 13.94
CA GLY A 187 -1.98 17.62 13.65
C GLY A 187 -1.67 17.47 12.17
N ALA A 188 -2.28 16.48 11.50
CA ALA A 188 -2.13 16.28 10.06
C ALA A 188 -2.77 17.40 9.24
N ALA A 189 -3.95 17.90 9.63
CA ALA A 189 -4.60 19.03 8.97
C ALA A 189 -3.75 20.31 9.09
N MET A 190 -3.15 20.56 10.25
CA MET A 190 -2.22 21.67 10.44
C MET A 190 -0.96 21.53 9.58
N ALA A 191 -0.36 20.32 9.51
CA ALA A 191 0.80 20.05 8.67
C ALA A 191 0.45 20.20 7.18
N ALA A 192 -0.70 19.71 6.74
CA ALA A 192 -1.19 19.87 5.38
C ALA A 192 -1.44 21.36 5.06
N GLY A 193 -2.05 22.11 5.97
CA GLY A 193 -2.25 23.55 5.83
C GLY A 193 -0.94 24.31 5.68
N LEU A 194 0.07 23.96 6.49
CA LEU A 194 1.40 24.55 6.39
C LEU A 194 2.07 24.26 5.04
N VAL A 195 1.93 23.03 4.55
CA VAL A 195 2.44 22.64 3.22
C VAL A 195 1.75 23.43 2.11
N VAL A 196 0.42 23.60 2.19
CA VAL A 196 -0.34 24.44 1.22
C VAL A 196 0.15 25.88 1.24
N LEU A 197 0.41 26.45 2.41
CA LEU A 197 0.94 27.81 2.53
C LEU A 197 2.35 27.96 1.93
N ILE A 198 3.23 26.96 2.12
CA ILE A 198 4.61 27.01 1.63
C ILE A 198 4.72 26.64 0.14
N ARG A 199 3.83 25.79 -0.36
CA ARG A 199 3.87 25.21 -1.72
C ARG A 199 2.53 25.38 -2.44
N SER A 200 1.92 26.56 -2.31
CA SER A 200 0.61 26.88 -2.90
C SER A 200 0.53 26.55 -4.39
N ASP A 201 1.57 26.87 -5.17
CA ASP A 201 1.59 26.65 -6.61
C ASP A 201 1.42 25.17 -7.01
N PHE A 202 2.06 24.28 -6.27
CA PHE A 202 1.97 22.83 -6.53
C PHE A 202 0.59 22.26 -6.20
N VAL A 203 -0.01 22.70 -5.10
CA VAL A 203 -1.34 22.24 -4.66
C VAL A 203 -2.42 22.82 -5.58
N MET A 204 -2.33 24.12 -5.90
CA MET A 204 -3.29 24.79 -6.77
C MET A 204 -3.27 24.23 -8.20
N ALA A 205 -2.10 23.88 -8.76
CA ALA A 205 -2.01 23.24 -10.07
C ALA A 205 -2.76 21.89 -10.12
N ARG A 206 -2.74 21.11 -9.03
CA ARG A 206 -3.50 19.85 -8.94
C ARG A 206 -5.01 20.08 -8.85
N PHE A 207 -5.45 21.09 -8.10
CA PHE A 207 -6.86 21.44 -8.01
C PHE A 207 -7.40 22.09 -9.30
N ALA A 208 -6.58 22.87 -10.01
CA ALA A 208 -6.97 23.46 -11.30
C ALA A 208 -7.25 22.36 -12.34
N THR A 209 -6.42 21.31 -12.40
CA THR A 209 -6.63 20.17 -13.31
C THR A 209 -7.94 19.42 -13.01
N TYR A 210 -8.41 19.41 -11.77
CA TYR A 210 -9.66 18.74 -11.38
C TYR A 210 -10.91 19.43 -11.91
N ARG A 211 -10.85 20.74 -12.18
CA ARG A 211 -11.97 21.53 -12.73
C ARG A 211 -12.10 21.47 -14.26
N HIS A 212 -11.05 21.06 -14.96
CA HIS A 212 -10.96 21.06 -16.43
C HIS A 212 -10.69 19.66 -17.01
N VAL A 213 -11.32 18.62 -16.42
CA VAL A 213 -11.13 17.22 -16.85
C VAL A 213 -11.75 16.96 -18.25
N TRP A 214 -12.63 17.84 -18.70
CA TRP A 214 -13.41 17.68 -19.95
C TRP A 214 -13.07 18.73 -21.02
N ASP A 215 -12.15 19.65 -20.76
CA ASP A 215 -11.60 20.58 -21.73
C ASP A 215 -10.27 20.02 -22.27
#